data_e8bdb98f422b65f47be701cb1ebfcd37
#
_entry.id   e8bdb98f422b65f47be701cb1ebfcd37
#
_cell.length_a   1.000
_cell.length_b   1.000
_cell.length_c   1.000
_cell.angle_alpha   90.00
_cell.angle_beta   90.00
_cell.angle_gamma   90.00
#
_symmetry.space_group_name_H-M   'P 1'
#
loop_
_entity.id
_entity.type
_entity.pdbx_description
1 polymer ?
#
loop_
_entity_poly.entity_id
_entity_poly.type
_entity_poly.pdbx_seq_one_letter_code
_entity_poly.pdbx_strand_id
1 'polypeptide(L)'
;MTDINAFDAGRLLIPEIDRLLHNRYRMLQAIQAHGPIGRRTLADMLNRTEREIRNEMSVLQEKQLIQVFQKGMILTENGHIVLEKLKLYFYEVSGLAYKEKLLAKHLNIQKVAIVPGDVDTDPSAKSLLGKEASYILGERAAPKSIVAVTGGSSVATLRHHLIEAKPFNSMKFVAARGSMSNDVSLQANTLVAKFAKQCGGQYHTLFLPEFLSEQAYTLMMEEPIVKETVQLYDDANIVIHGIGTASEMGKRRKMSEDDNAQLLDKGAVGEAFGYFFDESGNVVYRIQTVGIQIEQVKQSELILAIAGGKSKAMAIEAYFKIAANHTILITDEGAADEILKHG
;
A
#
# COMPACT_ATOMS: atom_id res chain seq x y z
N MET A 1 -18.39 -2.96 37.45
CA MET A 1 -16.96 -2.93 37.78
C MET A 1 -16.25 -3.47 36.56
N THR A 2 -15.57 -2.61 35.82
CA THR A 2 -14.78 -3.01 34.64
C THR A 2 -13.62 -3.88 35.12
N ASP A 3 -13.53 -5.10 34.60
CA ASP A 3 -12.45 -6.05 34.91
C ASP A 3 -11.15 -5.46 34.38
N ILE A 4 -10.37 -4.80 35.26
CA ILE A 4 -9.07 -4.24 34.92
C ILE A 4 -8.08 -5.40 34.98
N ASN A 5 -7.53 -5.84 33.84
CA ASN A 5 -6.50 -6.86 33.81
C ASN A 5 -5.18 -6.34 34.41
N ALA A 6 -4.26 -7.23 34.77
CA ALA A 6 -2.98 -6.86 35.41
C ALA A 6 -2.13 -5.91 34.56
N PHE A 7 -2.26 -5.96 33.25
CA PHE A 7 -1.51 -5.09 32.34
C PHE A 7 -2.08 -3.66 32.33
N ASP A 8 -3.40 -3.50 32.29
CA ASP A 8 -4.07 -2.20 32.37
C ASP A 8 -3.81 -1.54 33.75
N ALA A 9 -3.79 -2.34 34.82
CA ALA A 9 -3.40 -1.85 36.14
C ALA A 9 -1.94 -1.32 36.15
N GLY A 10 -1.01 -2.02 35.48
CA GLY A 10 0.37 -1.58 35.32
C GLY A 10 0.51 -0.26 34.55
N ARG A 11 -0.31 -0.05 33.51
CA ARG A 11 -0.38 1.20 32.75
C ARG A 11 -0.89 2.39 33.57
N LEU A 12 -1.86 2.15 34.41
CA LEU A 12 -2.34 3.18 35.34
C LEU A 12 -1.27 3.57 36.37
N LEU A 13 -0.41 2.62 36.75
CA LEU A 13 0.66 2.84 37.70
C LEU A 13 1.88 3.53 37.07
N ILE A 14 2.20 3.21 35.81
CA ILE A 14 3.34 3.72 35.06
C ILE A 14 2.85 4.25 33.70
N PRO A 15 2.31 5.47 33.63
CA PRO A 15 1.78 6.04 32.38
C PRO A 15 2.82 6.14 31.24
N GLU A 16 4.13 6.18 31.59
CA GLU A 16 5.23 6.26 30.64
C GLU A 16 5.48 4.94 29.90
N ILE A 17 4.91 3.81 30.36
CA ILE A 17 5.20 2.48 29.79
C ILE A 17 4.77 2.42 28.34
N ASP A 18 3.63 3.01 27.99
CA ASP A 18 3.12 3.01 26.63
C ASP A 18 4.02 3.80 25.68
N ARG A 19 4.48 4.97 26.11
CA ARG A 19 5.42 5.79 25.32
C ARG A 19 6.75 5.09 25.13
N LEU A 20 7.30 4.48 26.18
CA LEU A 20 8.56 3.73 26.11
C LEU A 20 8.43 2.50 25.21
N LEU A 21 7.36 1.75 25.38
CA LEU A 21 7.09 0.54 24.61
C LEU A 21 6.90 0.88 23.13
N HIS A 22 6.10 1.90 22.82
CA HIS A 22 5.89 2.39 21.46
C HIS A 22 7.20 2.83 20.79
N ASN A 23 8.01 3.59 21.51
CA ASN A 23 9.29 4.08 21.02
C ASN A 23 10.26 2.93 20.66
N ARG A 24 10.40 1.95 21.56
CA ARG A 24 11.24 0.77 21.32
C ARG A 24 10.69 -0.11 20.19
N TYR A 25 9.39 -0.26 20.12
CA TYR A 25 8.73 -0.99 19.03
C TYR A 25 9.03 -0.34 17.68
N ARG A 26 8.88 0.98 17.54
CA ARG A 26 9.25 1.71 16.33
C ARG A 26 10.74 1.56 15.97
N MET A 27 11.63 1.55 16.96
CA MET A 27 13.06 1.29 16.71
C MET A 27 13.28 -0.11 16.14
N LEU A 28 12.67 -1.13 16.73
CA LEU A 28 12.77 -2.50 16.22
C LEU A 28 12.19 -2.64 14.81
N GLN A 29 11.05 -1.98 14.50
CA GLN A 29 10.48 -1.93 13.15
C GLN A 29 11.43 -1.31 12.14
N ALA A 30 12.03 -0.16 12.46
CA ALA A 30 12.96 0.53 11.59
C ALA A 30 14.24 -0.30 11.34
N ILE A 31 14.76 -0.98 12.37
CA ILE A 31 15.92 -1.89 12.24
C ILE A 31 15.54 -3.11 11.40
N GLN A 32 14.34 -3.66 11.53
CA GLN A 32 13.87 -4.77 10.68
C GLN A 32 13.78 -4.36 9.21
N ALA A 33 13.26 -3.18 8.93
CA ALA A 33 13.02 -2.70 7.57
C ALA A 33 14.28 -2.27 6.83
N HIS A 34 15.27 -1.75 7.56
CA HIS A 34 16.44 -1.06 6.98
C HIS A 34 17.79 -1.60 7.47
N GLY A 35 17.80 -2.69 8.26
CA GLY A 35 19.04 -3.25 8.76
C GLY A 35 19.96 -3.84 7.68
N PRO A 36 21.28 -3.69 7.83
CA PRO A 36 21.97 -3.03 8.94
C PRO A 36 21.91 -1.49 8.86
N ILE A 37 21.43 -0.84 9.93
CA ILE A 37 21.21 0.61 9.99
C ILE A 37 22.10 1.28 11.05
N GLY A 38 22.69 2.43 10.70
CA GLY A 38 23.52 3.23 11.59
C GLY A 38 22.68 4.08 12.56
N ARG A 39 23.28 4.48 13.71
CA ARG A 39 22.64 5.30 14.74
C ARG A 39 22.08 6.62 14.22
N ARG A 40 22.89 7.34 13.41
CA ARG A 40 22.52 8.64 12.85
C ARG A 40 21.31 8.49 11.92
N THR A 41 21.36 7.56 11.01
CA THR A 41 20.25 7.26 10.08
C THR A 41 18.98 6.88 10.83
N LEU A 42 19.11 6.07 11.91
CA LEU A 42 17.97 5.70 12.73
C LEU A 42 17.40 6.89 13.52
N ALA A 43 18.27 7.80 13.99
CA ALA A 43 17.87 9.03 14.67
C ALA A 43 17.08 9.95 13.73
N ASP A 44 17.61 10.18 12.52
CA ASP A 44 16.95 10.98 11.49
C ASP A 44 15.58 10.37 11.09
N MET A 45 15.52 9.07 10.88
CA MET A 45 14.27 8.37 10.53
C MET A 45 13.18 8.44 11.60
N LEU A 46 13.57 8.41 12.87
CA LEU A 46 12.63 8.44 14.00
C LEU A 46 12.39 9.85 14.56
N ASN A 47 12.98 10.87 13.93
CA ASN A 47 12.96 12.26 14.37
C ASN A 47 13.37 12.40 15.84
N ARG A 48 14.55 11.83 16.19
CA ARG A 48 15.12 11.80 17.52
C ARG A 48 16.59 12.22 17.52
N THR A 49 17.10 12.51 18.70
CA THR A 49 18.53 12.80 18.88
C THR A 49 19.35 11.51 18.89
N GLU A 50 20.60 11.57 18.39
CA GLU A 50 21.52 10.42 18.47
C GLU A 50 21.78 9.96 19.92
N ARG A 51 21.66 10.87 20.90
CA ARG A 51 21.82 10.56 22.34
C ARG A 51 20.67 9.66 22.82
N GLU A 52 19.43 10.00 22.47
CA GLU A 52 18.26 9.16 22.81
C GLU A 52 18.37 7.78 22.17
N ILE A 53 18.70 7.74 20.88
CA ILE A 53 18.89 6.47 20.17
C ILE A 53 19.99 5.63 20.82
N ARG A 54 21.10 6.23 21.23
CA ARG A 54 22.20 5.51 21.93
C ARG A 54 21.72 4.88 23.24
N ASN A 55 20.95 5.61 24.04
CA ASN A 55 20.44 5.11 25.31
C ASN A 55 19.51 3.91 25.10
N GLU A 56 18.57 4.03 24.17
CA GLU A 56 17.63 2.94 23.86
C GLU A 56 18.34 1.72 23.22
N MET A 57 19.34 1.95 22.37
CA MET A 57 20.16 0.87 21.80
C MET A 57 20.84 0.04 22.90
N SER A 58 21.41 0.71 23.91
CA SER A 58 22.09 0.00 25.01
C SER A 58 21.14 -0.94 25.73
N VAL A 59 19.91 -0.49 25.97
CA VAL A 59 18.85 -1.33 26.58
C VAL A 59 18.46 -2.49 25.67
N LEU A 60 18.21 -2.22 24.37
CA LEU A 60 17.81 -3.27 23.41
C LEU A 60 18.92 -4.31 23.21
N GLN A 61 20.18 -3.89 23.23
CA GLN A 61 21.36 -4.77 23.14
C GLN A 61 21.52 -5.62 24.41
N GLU A 62 21.40 -5.02 25.59
CA GLU A 62 21.42 -5.73 26.88
C GLU A 62 20.32 -6.81 26.94
N LYS A 63 19.15 -6.51 26.44
CA LYS A 63 18.03 -7.45 26.31
C LYS A 63 18.16 -8.41 25.14
N GLN A 64 19.27 -8.41 24.44
CA GLN A 64 19.55 -9.30 23.30
C GLN A 64 18.49 -9.20 22.16
N LEU A 65 17.91 -8.02 21.95
CA LEU A 65 16.93 -7.79 20.88
C LEU A 65 17.58 -7.28 19.60
N ILE A 66 18.75 -6.67 19.71
CA ILE A 66 19.57 -6.19 18.58
C ILE A 66 21.02 -6.61 18.72
N GLN A 67 21.70 -6.72 17.58
CA GLN A 67 23.16 -6.81 17.49
C GLN A 67 23.71 -5.60 16.77
N VAL A 68 24.86 -5.11 17.26
CA VAL A 68 25.54 -3.92 16.71
C VAL A 68 26.84 -4.34 16.07
N PHE A 69 27.02 -3.99 14.80
CA PHE A 69 28.23 -4.24 13.99
C PHE A 69 28.81 -2.92 13.48
N GLN A 70 30.00 -2.96 12.90
CA GLN A 70 30.59 -1.78 12.25
C GLN A 70 29.70 -1.19 11.14
N LYS A 71 28.93 -2.04 10.43
CA LYS A 71 28.01 -1.64 9.35
C LYS A 71 26.64 -1.14 9.85
N GLY A 72 26.34 -1.27 11.13
CA GLY A 72 25.06 -0.89 11.71
C GLY A 72 24.44 -1.95 12.61
N MET A 73 23.17 -1.74 12.95
CA MET A 73 22.38 -2.60 13.82
C MET A 73 21.47 -3.52 12.99
N ILE A 74 21.29 -4.74 13.49
CA ILE A 74 20.29 -5.70 13.00
C ILE A 74 19.50 -6.26 14.17
N LEU A 75 18.32 -6.81 13.90
CA LEU A 75 17.57 -7.60 14.88
C LEU A 75 18.26 -8.94 15.14
N THR A 76 18.16 -9.43 16.37
CA THR A 76 18.42 -10.81 16.72
C THR A 76 17.16 -11.66 16.45
N GLU A 77 17.26 -12.99 16.59
CA GLU A 77 16.10 -13.87 16.56
C GLU A 77 15.07 -13.48 17.63
N ASN A 78 15.53 -13.21 18.85
CA ASN A 78 14.68 -12.71 19.94
C ASN A 78 14.02 -11.36 19.58
N GLY A 79 14.76 -10.47 18.92
CA GLY A 79 14.22 -9.20 18.43
C GLY A 79 13.07 -9.38 17.45
N HIS A 80 13.20 -10.33 16.53
CA HIS A 80 12.11 -10.69 15.59
C HIS A 80 10.89 -11.25 16.32
N ILE A 81 11.11 -12.18 17.27
CA ILE A 81 10.00 -12.78 18.07
C ILE A 81 9.27 -11.70 18.86
N VAL A 82 10.00 -10.82 19.57
CA VAL A 82 9.40 -9.73 20.35
C VAL A 82 8.61 -8.78 19.45
N LEU A 83 9.16 -8.42 18.30
CA LEU A 83 8.50 -7.52 17.35
C LEU A 83 7.16 -8.12 16.85
N GLU A 84 7.13 -9.39 16.47
CA GLU A 84 5.90 -10.04 16.02
C GLU A 84 4.87 -10.20 17.15
N LYS A 85 5.31 -10.51 18.38
CA LYS A 85 4.41 -10.61 19.54
C LYS A 85 3.79 -9.26 19.90
N LEU A 86 4.58 -8.18 19.82
CA LEU A 86 4.09 -6.84 20.10
C LEU A 86 3.21 -6.26 18.97
N LYS A 87 3.27 -6.81 17.77
CA LYS A 87 2.39 -6.39 16.66
C LYS A 87 0.91 -6.47 17.05
N LEU A 88 0.49 -7.62 17.59
CA LEU A 88 -0.90 -7.82 18.06
C LEU A 88 -1.27 -6.86 19.20
N TYR A 89 -0.37 -6.72 20.16
CA TYR A 89 -0.57 -5.80 21.28
C TYR A 89 -0.78 -4.35 20.79
N PHE A 90 0.12 -3.85 19.94
CA PHE A 90 -0.02 -2.49 19.42
C PHE A 90 -1.25 -2.31 18.53
N TYR A 91 -1.60 -3.32 17.77
CA TYR A 91 -2.83 -3.34 16.99
C TYR A 91 -4.08 -3.18 17.85
N GLU A 92 -4.15 -3.88 18.99
CA GLU A 92 -5.26 -3.77 19.93
C GLU A 92 -5.26 -2.45 20.71
N VAL A 93 -4.10 -2.06 21.25
CA VAL A 93 -3.94 -0.87 22.11
C VAL A 93 -4.04 0.44 21.33
N SER A 94 -3.56 0.47 20.07
CA SER A 94 -3.70 1.65 19.22
C SER A 94 -5.14 1.90 18.75
N GLY A 95 -6.04 0.96 19.01
CA GLY A 95 -7.41 1.03 18.53
C GLY A 95 -7.55 0.85 17.01
N LEU A 96 -6.48 0.39 16.32
CA LEU A 96 -6.51 0.16 14.86
C LEU A 96 -7.62 -0.80 14.46
N ALA A 97 -7.80 -1.88 15.21
CA ALA A 97 -8.89 -2.83 14.99
C ALA A 97 -10.28 -2.19 15.04
N TYR A 98 -10.47 -1.22 15.94
CA TYR A 98 -11.71 -0.44 16.02
C TYR A 98 -11.83 0.54 14.85
N LYS A 99 -10.75 1.27 14.53
CA LYS A 99 -10.69 2.18 13.37
C LYS A 99 -10.97 1.44 12.06
N GLU A 100 -10.43 0.24 11.86
CA GLU A 100 -10.70 -0.60 10.68
C GLU A 100 -12.18 -0.91 10.51
N LYS A 101 -12.86 -1.29 11.61
CA LYS A 101 -14.30 -1.56 11.60
C LYS A 101 -15.11 -0.29 11.29
N LEU A 102 -14.76 0.83 11.90
CA LEU A 102 -15.41 2.11 11.63
C LEU A 102 -15.23 2.53 10.18
N LEU A 103 -14.00 2.48 9.69
CA LEU A 103 -13.66 2.89 8.32
C LEU A 103 -14.30 1.94 7.29
N ALA A 104 -14.31 0.63 7.54
CA ALA A 104 -15.00 -0.33 6.68
C ALA A 104 -16.50 -0.04 6.58
N LYS A 105 -17.12 0.30 7.70
CA LYS A 105 -18.54 0.70 7.74
C LYS A 105 -18.77 2.02 7.01
N HIS A 106 -17.92 3.02 7.23
CA HIS A 106 -18.01 4.34 6.58
C HIS A 106 -17.88 4.23 5.06
N LEU A 107 -16.90 3.45 4.58
CA LEU A 107 -16.67 3.23 3.15
C LEU A 107 -17.60 2.17 2.52
N ASN A 108 -18.47 1.52 3.30
CA ASN A 108 -19.36 0.43 2.88
C ASN A 108 -18.62 -0.73 2.19
N ILE A 109 -17.51 -1.17 2.79
CA ILE A 109 -16.69 -2.29 2.29
C ILE A 109 -16.51 -3.37 3.35
N GLN A 110 -16.13 -4.58 2.90
CA GLN A 110 -16.03 -5.73 3.80
C GLN A 110 -14.81 -5.67 4.71
N LYS A 111 -13.69 -5.10 4.24
CA LYS A 111 -12.44 -5.12 5.00
C LYS A 111 -11.56 -3.90 4.72
N VAL A 112 -11.04 -3.36 5.81
CA VAL A 112 -9.93 -2.39 5.82
C VAL A 112 -8.77 -3.01 6.62
N ALA A 113 -7.56 -2.77 6.21
CA ALA A 113 -6.35 -3.01 6.98
C ALA A 113 -5.62 -1.68 7.15
N ILE A 114 -5.40 -1.27 8.40
CA ILE A 114 -4.73 0.00 8.74
C ILE A 114 -3.34 -0.32 9.30
N VAL A 115 -2.31 0.23 8.66
CA VAL A 115 -0.96 0.18 9.22
C VAL A 115 -0.67 1.45 10.04
N PRO A 116 0.15 1.37 11.11
CA PRO A 116 0.46 2.53 11.92
C PRO A 116 1.27 3.58 11.16
N GLY A 117 1.07 4.85 11.51
CA GLY A 117 1.79 6.00 10.97
C GLY A 117 1.08 6.71 9.82
N ASP A 118 1.80 7.57 9.12
CA ASP A 118 1.31 8.37 7.98
C ASP A 118 2.42 8.43 6.92
N VAL A 119 2.14 7.90 5.71
CA VAL A 119 3.14 7.84 4.62
C VAL A 119 3.57 9.21 4.11
N ASP A 120 2.82 10.27 4.38
CA ASP A 120 3.19 11.63 4.02
C ASP A 120 4.32 12.18 4.90
N THR A 121 4.44 11.67 6.13
CA THR A 121 5.43 12.13 7.12
C THR A 121 6.41 11.05 7.55
N ASP A 122 6.06 9.77 7.42
CA ASP A 122 6.87 8.61 7.82
C ASP A 122 7.07 7.62 6.67
N PRO A 123 8.24 7.63 6.00
CA PRO A 123 8.53 6.69 4.91
C PRO A 123 8.42 5.21 5.31
N SER A 124 8.56 4.88 6.61
CA SER A 124 8.46 3.49 7.09
C SER A 124 7.02 2.95 7.00
N ALA A 125 6.01 3.80 7.19
CA ALA A 125 4.60 3.44 7.04
C ALA A 125 4.31 2.89 5.63
N LYS A 126 4.97 3.44 4.60
CA LYS A 126 4.82 2.97 3.22
C LYS A 126 5.29 1.53 3.01
N SER A 127 6.38 1.13 3.67
CA SER A 127 6.85 -0.27 3.63
C SER A 127 5.85 -1.20 4.34
N LEU A 128 5.20 -0.74 5.41
CA LEU A 128 4.19 -1.51 6.12
C LEU A 128 2.94 -1.77 5.26
N LEU A 129 2.54 -0.82 4.40
CA LEU A 129 1.46 -1.05 3.42
C LEU A 129 1.78 -2.25 2.51
N GLY A 130 3.01 -2.33 2.00
CA GLY A 130 3.45 -3.46 1.16
C GLY A 130 3.50 -4.78 1.93
N LYS A 131 3.95 -4.75 3.19
CA LYS A 131 3.99 -5.94 4.06
C LYS A 131 2.57 -6.48 4.29
N GLU A 132 1.63 -5.61 4.63
CA GLU A 132 0.25 -6.00 4.89
C GLU A 132 -0.44 -6.52 3.61
N ALA A 133 -0.24 -5.83 2.49
CA ALA A 133 -0.77 -6.28 1.20
C ALA A 133 -0.22 -7.65 0.79
N SER A 134 1.07 -7.91 0.99
CA SER A 134 1.68 -9.22 0.73
C SER A 134 1.12 -10.31 1.64
N TYR A 135 0.89 -9.99 2.91
CA TYR A 135 0.27 -10.92 3.86
C TYR A 135 -1.14 -11.30 3.42
N ILE A 136 -2.00 -10.32 3.13
CA ILE A 136 -3.38 -10.56 2.67
C ILE A 136 -3.39 -11.33 1.35
N LEU A 137 -2.51 -11.00 0.43
CA LEU A 137 -2.35 -11.72 -0.84
C LEU A 137 -1.99 -13.19 -0.60
N GLY A 138 -1.02 -13.45 0.28
CA GLY A 138 -0.58 -14.81 0.62
C GLY A 138 -1.66 -15.67 1.26
N GLU A 139 -2.49 -15.06 2.13
CA GLU A 139 -3.58 -15.75 2.83
C GLU A 139 -4.79 -16.05 1.93
N ARG A 140 -5.06 -15.19 0.93
CA ARG A 140 -6.30 -15.24 0.16
C ARG A 140 -6.15 -15.74 -1.27
N ALA A 141 -4.96 -15.64 -1.85
CA ALA A 141 -4.76 -16.02 -3.25
C ALA A 141 -4.73 -17.54 -3.42
N ALA A 142 -5.44 -18.02 -4.43
CA ALA A 142 -5.34 -19.40 -4.87
C ALA A 142 -4.03 -19.63 -5.66
N PRO A 143 -3.47 -20.84 -5.66
CA PRO A 143 -2.37 -21.19 -6.58
C PRO A 143 -2.74 -20.96 -8.04
N LYS A 144 -1.79 -20.48 -8.84
CA LYS A 144 -1.96 -20.16 -10.27
C LYS A 144 -2.90 -18.98 -10.57
N SER A 145 -3.20 -18.13 -9.57
CA SER A 145 -3.97 -16.91 -9.79
C SER A 145 -3.32 -16.00 -10.84
N ILE A 146 -4.15 -15.34 -11.64
CA ILE A 146 -3.76 -14.24 -12.52
C ILE A 146 -3.98 -12.94 -11.75
N VAL A 147 -2.92 -12.17 -11.59
CA VAL A 147 -2.87 -10.97 -10.76
C VAL A 147 -2.63 -9.74 -11.64
N ALA A 148 -3.67 -8.95 -11.89
CA ALA A 148 -3.54 -7.69 -12.60
C ALA A 148 -2.98 -6.61 -11.65
N VAL A 149 -1.90 -5.95 -12.06
CA VAL A 149 -1.15 -5.00 -11.21
C VAL A 149 -1.03 -3.65 -11.90
N THR A 150 -1.47 -2.58 -11.23
CA THR A 150 -1.22 -1.22 -11.72
C THR A 150 0.19 -0.75 -11.31
N GLY A 151 0.60 0.39 -11.83
CA GLY A 151 1.79 1.11 -11.36
C GLY A 151 1.53 1.83 -10.03
N GLY A 152 2.57 2.48 -9.53
CA GLY A 152 2.49 3.39 -8.38
C GLY A 152 3.41 3.02 -7.22
N SER A 153 3.77 4.04 -6.45
CA SER A 153 4.76 3.91 -5.38
C SER A 153 4.29 3.06 -4.20
N SER A 154 2.99 3.06 -3.88
CA SER A 154 2.43 2.20 -2.83
C SER A 154 2.40 0.73 -3.27
N VAL A 155 1.98 0.46 -4.50
CA VAL A 155 2.00 -0.90 -5.08
C VAL A 155 3.42 -1.46 -5.17
N ALA A 156 4.40 -0.62 -5.52
CA ALA A 156 5.81 -1.02 -5.66
C ALA A 156 6.41 -1.59 -4.35
N THR A 157 5.86 -1.23 -3.19
CA THR A 157 6.35 -1.72 -1.89
C THR A 157 6.14 -3.20 -1.67
N LEU A 158 5.15 -3.81 -2.34
CA LEU A 158 4.90 -5.25 -2.29
C LEU A 158 6.14 -6.07 -2.62
N ARG A 159 6.97 -5.60 -3.56
CA ARG A 159 8.17 -6.31 -4.03
C ARG A 159 9.04 -6.84 -2.88
N HIS A 160 9.19 -6.04 -1.84
CA HIS A 160 10.09 -6.37 -0.74
C HIS A 160 9.56 -7.47 0.20
N HIS A 161 8.31 -7.85 0.03
CA HIS A 161 7.60 -8.79 0.92
C HIS A 161 7.10 -10.06 0.20
N LEU A 162 7.22 -10.12 -1.13
CA LEU A 162 6.96 -11.35 -1.88
C LEU A 162 8.11 -12.34 -1.68
N ILE A 163 7.79 -13.57 -1.37
CA ILE A 163 8.76 -14.65 -1.12
C ILE A 163 8.64 -15.75 -2.17
N GLU A 164 9.72 -16.50 -2.41
CA GLU A 164 9.73 -17.65 -3.34
C GLU A 164 9.09 -18.88 -2.69
N ALA A 165 7.80 -18.79 -2.45
CA ALA A 165 6.99 -19.85 -1.87
C ALA A 165 5.55 -19.78 -2.38
N LYS A 166 4.76 -20.83 -2.19
CA LYS A 166 3.31 -20.79 -2.50
C LYS A 166 2.59 -19.78 -1.60
N PRO A 167 1.57 -19.09 -2.14
CA PRO A 167 1.04 -19.22 -3.52
C PRO A 167 1.84 -18.41 -4.56
N PHE A 168 2.73 -17.51 -4.17
CA PHE A 168 3.35 -16.47 -5.02
C PHE A 168 4.11 -17.03 -6.23
N ASN A 169 4.88 -18.12 -6.05
CA ASN A 169 5.71 -18.71 -7.10
C ASN A 169 4.92 -19.40 -8.22
N SER A 170 3.61 -19.52 -8.05
CA SER A 170 2.70 -20.06 -9.07
C SER A 170 1.81 -19.02 -9.74
N MET A 171 1.91 -17.76 -9.32
CA MET A 171 1.11 -16.66 -9.86
C MET A 171 1.63 -16.16 -11.20
N LYS A 172 0.71 -15.61 -12.02
CA LYS A 172 1.03 -14.82 -13.20
C LYS A 172 0.66 -13.37 -12.95
N PHE A 173 1.64 -12.48 -12.86
CA PHE A 173 1.44 -11.05 -12.72
C PHE A 173 1.27 -10.40 -14.08
N VAL A 174 0.18 -9.67 -14.30
CA VAL A 174 -0.17 -9.03 -15.57
C VAL A 174 -0.16 -7.51 -15.38
N ALA A 175 0.54 -6.79 -16.25
CA ALA A 175 0.53 -5.34 -16.22
C ALA A 175 -0.86 -4.80 -16.59
N ALA A 176 -1.54 -4.19 -15.62
CA ALA A 176 -2.92 -3.71 -15.77
C ALA A 176 -3.04 -2.41 -16.56
N ARG A 177 -1.91 -1.82 -16.97
CA ARG A 177 -1.88 -0.54 -17.70
C ARG A 177 -0.69 -0.45 -18.63
N GLY A 178 -0.83 0.36 -19.68
CA GLY A 178 0.26 0.77 -20.58
C GLY A 178 1.33 1.60 -19.88
N SER A 179 2.37 1.94 -20.60
CA SER A 179 3.53 2.68 -20.07
C SER A 179 3.34 4.18 -20.12
N MET A 180 3.68 4.87 -19.05
CA MET A 180 3.86 6.32 -19.00
C MET A 180 5.35 6.68 -19.19
N SER A 181 5.64 7.88 -19.71
CA SER A 181 7.01 8.33 -19.98
C SER A 181 7.84 8.70 -18.74
N ASN A 182 7.27 8.58 -17.54
CA ASN A 182 7.88 9.03 -16.28
C ASN A 182 8.63 7.87 -15.59
N ASP A 183 8.80 7.92 -14.29
CA ASP A 183 9.56 6.97 -13.49
C ASP A 183 9.29 5.50 -13.88
N VAL A 184 10.21 4.93 -14.66
CA VAL A 184 10.11 3.56 -15.16
C VAL A 184 10.03 2.55 -14.00
N SER A 185 10.62 2.86 -12.85
CA SER A 185 10.69 1.95 -11.70
C SER A 185 9.32 1.66 -11.06
N LEU A 186 8.35 2.57 -11.26
CA LEU A 186 6.99 2.50 -10.71
C LEU A 186 5.92 2.12 -11.75
N GLN A 187 6.31 1.82 -12.97
CA GLN A 187 5.36 1.41 -14.02
C GLN A 187 4.89 -0.03 -13.82
N ALA A 188 3.64 -0.31 -14.21
CA ALA A 188 3.03 -1.64 -14.13
C ALA A 188 3.92 -2.72 -14.74
N ASN A 189 4.44 -2.51 -15.96
CA ASN A 189 5.35 -3.43 -16.65
C ASN A 189 6.60 -3.76 -15.83
N THR A 190 7.22 -2.76 -15.21
CA THR A 190 8.39 -2.94 -14.37
C THR A 190 8.05 -3.67 -13.07
N LEU A 191 6.90 -3.35 -12.47
CA LEU A 191 6.49 -3.97 -11.21
C LEU A 191 6.18 -5.45 -11.39
N VAL A 192 5.41 -5.83 -12.41
CA VAL A 192 5.08 -7.25 -12.63
C VAL A 192 6.32 -8.10 -12.89
N ALA A 193 7.29 -7.59 -13.66
CA ALA A 193 8.56 -8.28 -13.89
C ALA A 193 9.39 -8.43 -12.60
N LYS A 194 9.43 -7.36 -11.76
CA LYS A 194 10.12 -7.40 -10.45
C LYS A 194 9.42 -8.34 -9.46
N PHE A 195 8.09 -8.37 -9.43
CA PHE A 195 7.31 -9.25 -8.56
C PHE A 195 7.55 -10.72 -8.94
N ALA A 196 7.39 -11.07 -10.21
CA ALA A 196 7.64 -12.40 -10.70
C ALA A 196 9.08 -12.86 -10.42
N LYS A 197 10.07 -12.01 -10.69
CA LYS A 197 11.49 -12.33 -10.40
C LYS A 197 11.72 -12.55 -8.89
N GLN A 198 11.07 -11.79 -8.02
CA GLN A 198 11.24 -11.88 -6.58
C GLN A 198 10.67 -13.19 -6.00
N CYS A 199 9.55 -13.65 -6.51
CA CYS A 199 8.85 -14.82 -5.95
C CYS A 199 8.89 -16.08 -6.82
N GLY A 200 9.59 -16.05 -7.96
CA GLY A 200 9.67 -17.21 -8.89
C GLY A 200 8.39 -17.40 -9.71
N GLY A 201 7.52 -16.39 -9.80
CA GLY A 201 6.28 -16.42 -10.60
C GLY A 201 6.48 -16.12 -12.07
N GLN A 202 5.38 -15.99 -12.79
CA GLN A 202 5.35 -15.57 -14.20
C GLN A 202 4.89 -14.11 -14.32
N TYR A 203 5.17 -13.46 -15.45
CA TYR A 203 4.63 -12.14 -15.73
C TYR A 203 4.25 -11.96 -17.20
N HIS A 204 3.33 -11.03 -17.43
CA HIS A 204 2.91 -10.57 -18.76
C HIS A 204 2.92 -9.04 -18.77
N THR A 205 3.54 -8.45 -19.80
CA THR A 205 3.71 -6.99 -19.95
C THR A 205 2.87 -6.46 -21.09
N LEU A 206 2.41 -5.23 -20.98
CA LEU A 206 1.69 -4.49 -22.01
C LEU A 206 2.56 -3.34 -22.53
N PHE A 207 3.24 -3.53 -23.65
CA PHE A 207 4.12 -2.53 -24.28
C PHE A 207 3.35 -1.55 -25.18
N LEU A 208 2.33 -0.91 -24.62
CA LEU A 208 1.59 0.17 -25.27
C LEU A 208 1.71 1.44 -24.46
N PRO A 209 1.66 2.61 -25.11
CA PRO A 209 1.47 3.88 -24.41
C PRO A 209 0.19 3.85 -23.57
N GLU A 210 0.18 4.53 -22.42
CA GLU A 210 -1.04 4.66 -21.63
C GLU A 210 -2.11 5.47 -22.36
N PHE A 211 -1.69 6.48 -23.14
CA PHE A 211 -2.57 7.34 -23.94
C PHE A 211 -2.56 6.90 -25.41
N LEU A 212 -3.73 6.63 -25.94
CA LEU A 212 -3.95 6.37 -27.35
C LEU A 212 -5.02 7.31 -27.87
N SER A 213 -4.87 7.78 -29.12
CA SER A 213 -5.98 8.40 -29.83
C SER A 213 -7.07 7.34 -30.07
N GLU A 214 -8.31 7.78 -30.29
CA GLU A 214 -9.42 6.87 -30.55
C GLU A 214 -9.14 5.91 -31.74
N GLN A 215 -8.55 6.45 -32.81
CA GLN A 215 -8.16 5.65 -33.96
C GLN A 215 -7.07 4.64 -33.63
N ALA A 216 -6.02 5.05 -32.89
CA ALA A 216 -4.95 4.14 -32.49
C ALA A 216 -5.47 3.07 -31.50
N TYR A 217 -6.36 3.42 -30.59
CA TYR A 217 -6.99 2.49 -29.69
C TYR A 217 -7.76 1.40 -30.45
N THR A 218 -8.62 1.79 -31.41
CA THR A 218 -9.40 0.85 -32.19
C THR A 218 -8.51 -0.11 -32.96
N LEU A 219 -7.43 0.38 -33.60
CA LEU A 219 -6.48 -0.46 -34.32
C LEU A 219 -5.73 -1.41 -33.39
N MET A 220 -5.24 -0.91 -32.24
CA MET A 220 -4.51 -1.74 -31.29
C MET A 220 -5.38 -2.85 -30.68
N MET A 221 -6.68 -2.60 -30.47
CA MET A 221 -7.60 -3.63 -29.98
C MET A 221 -7.80 -4.80 -30.97
N GLU A 222 -7.46 -4.63 -32.25
CA GLU A 222 -7.50 -5.71 -33.24
C GLU A 222 -6.23 -6.59 -33.23
N GLU A 223 -5.13 -6.09 -32.64
CA GLU A 223 -3.86 -6.80 -32.61
C GLU A 223 -3.92 -8.05 -31.72
N PRO A 224 -3.41 -9.22 -32.17
CA PRO A 224 -3.49 -10.47 -31.42
C PRO A 224 -2.89 -10.40 -30.02
N ILE A 225 -1.73 -9.74 -29.87
CA ILE A 225 -1.04 -9.60 -28.58
C ILE A 225 -1.83 -8.72 -27.59
N VAL A 226 -2.61 -7.75 -28.11
CA VAL A 226 -3.47 -6.91 -27.28
C VAL A 226 -4.70 -7.71 -26.85
N LYS A 227 -5.31 -8.46 -27.77
CA LYS A 227 -6.42 -9.38 -27.47
C LYS A 227 -6.05 -10.40 -26.40
N GLU A 228 -4.85 -10.99 -26.50
CA GLU A 228 -4.32 -11.89 -25.45
C GLU A 228 -4.23 -11.19 -24.09
N THR A 229 -3.72 -9.96 -24.05
CA THR A 229 -3.61 -9.20 -22.80
C THR A 229 -4.99 -8.86 -22.23
N VAL A 230 -5.95 -8.44 -23.06
CA VAL A 230 -7.32 -8.14 -22.64
C VAL A 230 -7.99 -9.38 -22.07
N GLN A 231 -7.79 -10.55 -22.69
CA GLN A 231 -8.29 -11.82 -22.17
C GLN A 231 -7.72 -12.13 -20.77
N LEU A 232 -6.44 -11.82 -20.54
CA LEU A 232 -5.86 -11.98 -19.20
C LEU A 232 -6.49 -11.04 -18.16
N TYR A 233 -7.04 -9.90 -18.57
CA TYR A 233 -7.80 -9.04 -17.64
C TYR A 233 -9.16 -9.64 -17.29
N ASP A 234 -9.84 -10.27 -18.26
CA ASP A 234 -11.12 -10.98 -18.03
C ASP A 234 -10.92 -12.20 -17.13
N ASP A 235 -9.76 -12.86 -17.24
CA ASP A 235 -9.38 -14.02 -16.43
C ASP A 235 -8.72 -13.65 -15.10
N ALA A 236 -8.53 -12.35 -14.79
CA ALA A 236 -7.83 -11.91 -13.59
C ALA A 236 -8.64 -12.19 -12.31
N ASN A 237 -8.16 -13.13 -11.50
CA ASN A 237 -8.75 -13.44 -10.20
C ASN A 237 -8.46 -12.35 -9.16
N ILE A 238 -7.32 -11.67 -9.32
CA ILE A 238 -6.82 -10.71 -8.35
C ILE A 238 -6.43 -9.41 -9.04
N VAL A 239 -6.82 -8.29 -8.44
CA VAL A 239 -6.37 -6.96 -8.86
C VAL A 239 -5.66 -6.25 -7.71
N ILE A 240 -4.46 -5.73 -7.99
CA ILE A 240 -3.69 -4.91 -7.05
C ILE A 240 -3.49 -3.53 -7.67
N HIS A 241 -3.99 -2.51 -6.98
CA HIS A 241 -3.93 -1.15 -7.50
C HIS A 241 -3.68 -0.10 -6.42
N GLY A 242 -3.27 1.08 -6.85
CA GLY A 242 -3.20 2.28 -6.03
C GLY A 242 -4.37 3.22 -6.30
N ILE A 243 -4.53 4.21 -5.42
CA ILE A 243 -5.41 5.36 -5.60
C ILE A 243 -4.53 6.60 -5.55
N GLY A 244 -4.66 7.49 -6.53
CA GLY A 244 -3.95 8.76 -6.62
C GLY A 244 -4.87 9.95 -6.44
N THR A 245 -4.33 11.11 -6.01
CA THR A 245 -5.08 12.37 -6.10
C THR A 245 -5.15 12.82 -7.56
N ALA A 246 -6.24 13.48 -7.95
CA ALA A 246 -6.42 13.95 -9.32
C ALA A 246 -5.27 14.86 -9.77
N SER A 247 -4.84 15.80 -8.92
CA SER A 247 -3.75 16.74 -9.22
C SER A 247 -2.40 16.05 -9.41
N GLU A 248 -2.04 15.07 -8.54
CA GLU A 248 -0.79 14.31 -8.66
C GLU A 248 -0.79 13.49 -9.97
N MET A 249 -1.92 12.86 -10.28
CA MET A 249 -2.03 11.98 -11.45
C MET A 249 -2.09 12.76 -12.76
N GLY A 250 -2.71 13.93 -12.81
CA GLY A 250 -2.64 14.84 -13.95
C GLY A 250 -1.21 15.28 -14.25
N LYS A 251 -0.46 15.69 -13.23
CA LYS A 251 0.97 16.05 -13.36
C LYS A 251 1.83 14.88 -13.84
N ARG A 252 1.66 13.70 -13.25
CA ARG A 252 2.41 12.47 -13.65
C ARG A 252 2.16 12.11 -15.10
N ARG A 253 0.96 12.33 -15.61
CA ARG A 253 0.59 12.06 -17.00
C ARG A 253 0.98 13.18 -17.96
N LYS A 254 1.57 14.26 -17.46
CA LYS A 254 1.91 15.45 -18.27
C LYS A 254 0.72 15.94 -19.08
N MET A 255 -0.47 15.89 -18.48
CA MET A 255 -1.67 16.48 -19.08
C MET A 255 -1.42 17.97 -19.35
N SER A 256 -2.04 18.50 -20.39
CA SER A 256 -1.95 19.92 -20.69
C SER A 256 -2.45 20.76 -19.51
N GLU A 257 -2.04 22.02 -19.43
CA GLU A 257 -2.54 22.93 -18.38
C GLU A 257 -4.06 23.09 -18.48
N ASP A 258 -4.60 23.13 -19.71
CA ASP A 258 -6.03 23.22 -19.97
C ASP A 258 -6.77 21.96 -19.51
N ASP A 259 -6.26 20.76 -19.79
CA ASP A 259 -6.86 19.52 -19.33
C ASP A 259 -6.83 19.39 -17.79
N ASN A 260 -5.71 19.81 -17.16
CA ASN A 260 -5.62 19.84 -15.70
C ASN A 260 -6.59 20.84 -15.08
N ALA A 261 -6.74 22.03 -15.68
CA ALA A 261 -7.72 23.03 -15.24
C ALA A 261 -9.14 22.47 -15.36
N GLN A 262 -9.49 21.84 -16.49
CA GLN A 262 -10.80 21.21 -16.66
C GLN A 262 -11.07 20.09 -15.64
N LEU A 263 -10.07 19.30 -15.24
CA LEU A 263 -10.22 18.30 -14.19
C LEU A 263 -10.59 18.94 -12.86
N LEU A 264 -9.91 20.03 -12.49
CA LEU A 264 -10.16 20.74 -11.24
C LEU A 264 -11.51 21.45 -11.26
N ASP A 265 -11.87 22.09 -12.36
CA ASP A 265 -13.16 22.77 -12.55
C ASP A 265 -14.34 21.78 -12.45
N LYS A 266 -14.15 20.53 -12.86
CA LYS A 266 -15.12 19.45 -12.72
C LYS A 266 -15.10 18.80 -11.32
N GLY A 267 -14.30 19.32 -10.39
CA GLY A 267 -14.22 18.81 -9.01
C GLY A 267 -13.51 17.47 -8.88
N ALA A 268 -12.62 17.08 -9.81
CA ALA A 268 -11.89 15.83 -9.70
C ALA A 268 -10.99 15.81 -8.46
N VAL A 269 -11.17 14.83 -7.57
CA VAL A 269 -10.39 14.64 -6.34
C VAL A 269 -9.45 13.46 -6.42
N GLY A 270 -9.83 12.40 -7.14
CA GLY A 270 -9.08 11.15 -7.19
C GLY A 270 -9.00 10.52 -8.56
N GLU A 271 -8.12 9.54 -8.68
CA GLU A 271 -7.92 8.73 -9.89
C GLU A 271 -7.60 7.28 -9.53
N ALA A 272 -8.26 6.36 -10.24
CA ALA A 272 -7.88 4.96 -10.31
C ALA A 272 -8.19 4.41 -11.71
N PHE A 273 -7.33 3.56 -12.25
CA PHE A 273 -7.52 2.89 -13.57
C PHE A 273 -7.72 3.84 -14.77
N GLY A 274 -7.34 5.12 -14.67
CA GLY A 274 -7.58 6.14 -15.71
C GLY A 274 -8.93 6.83 -15.61
N TYR A 275 -9.70 6.53 -14.60
CA TYR A 275 -10.93 7.22 -14.28
C TYR A 275 -10.67 8.27 -13.22
N PHE A 276 -10.97 9.53 -13.52
CA PHE A 276 -10.96 10.63 -12.56
C PHE A 276 -12.37 10.84 -12.05
N PHE A 277 -12.50 11.00 -10.75
CA PHE A 277 -13.80 11.08 -10.07
C PHE A 277 -13.84 12.24 -9.07
N ASP A 278 -15.02 12.82 -8.92
CA ASP A 278 -15.33 13.85 -7.92
C ASP A 278 -15.52 13.24 -6.51
N GLU A 279 -15.76 14.08 -5.51
CA GLU A 279 -16.00 13.66 -4.12
C GLU A 279 -17.21 12.72 -3.97
N SER A 280 -18.19 12.80 -4.86
CA SER A 280 -19.38 11.94 -4.87
C SER A 280 -19.13 10.61 -5.57
N GLY A 281 -17.95 10.42 -6.18
CA GLY A 281 -17.62 9.23 -6.96
C GLY A 281 -18.07 9.29 -8.42
N ASN A 282 -18.64 10.41 -8.91
CA ASN A 282 -18.96 10.52 -10.32
C ASN A 282 -17.71 10.59 -11.16
N VAL A 283 -17.65 9.80 -12.24
CA VAL A 283 -16.53 9.88 -13.19
C VAL A 283 -16.66 11.15 -14.02
N VAL A 284 -15.75 12.10 -13.81
CA VAL A 284 -15.73 13.41 -14.48
C VAL A 284 -14.80 13.45 -15.69
N TYR A 285 -13.84 12.52 -15.75
CA TYR A 285 -12.95 12.36 -16.89
C TYR A 285 -12.43 10.93 -16.99
N ARG A 286 -12.24 10.41 -18.21
CA ARG A 286 -11.71 9.08 -18.47
C ARG A 286 -10.62 9.12 -19.51
N ILE A 287 -9.53 8.47 -19.24
CA ILE A 287 -8.45 8.25 -20.19
C ILE A 287 -8.75 7.03 -21.05
N GLN A 288 -8.64 7.15 -22.37
CA GLN A 288 -8.74 6.01 -23.26
C GLN A 288 -7.43 5.19 -23.21
N THR A 289 -7.51 4.01 -22.66
CA THR A 289 -6.36 3.12 -22.46
C THR A 289 -6.75 1.66 -22.69
N VAL A 290 -5.80 0.84 -23.13
CA VAL A 290 -5.96 -0.64 -23.24
C VAL A 290 -5.89 -1.32 -21.86
N GLY A 291 -5.59 -0.60 -20.77
CA GLY A 291 -5.54 -1.18 -19.43
C GLY A 291 -6.87 -1.77 -18.93
N ILE A 292 -6.80 -2.49 -17.83
CA ILE A 292 -7.97 -3.10 -17.18
C ILE A 292 -9.06 -2.04 -16.89
N GLN A 293 -10.29 -2.38 -17.10
CA GLN A 293 -11.44 -1.50 -16.90
C GLN A 293 -12.10 -1.75 -15.54
N ILE A 294 -12.80 -0.75 -14.99
CA ILE A 294 -13.46 -0.86 -13.68
C ILE A 294 -14.45 -2.03 -13.63
N GLU A 295 -15.13 -2.30 -14.73
CA GLU A 295 -16.08 -3.41 -14.83
C GLU A 295 -15.38 -4.77 -14.67
N GLN A 296 -14.20 -4.96 -15.26
CA GLN A 296 -13.38 -6.16 -15.08
C GLN A 296 -12.84 -6.27 -13.66
N VAL A 297 -12.38 -5.13 -13.10
CA VAL A 297 -11.93 -5.08 -11.69
C VAL A 297 -13.03 -5.56 -10.73
N LYS A 298 -14.27 -5.12 -10.93
CA LYS A 298 -15.41 -5.51 -10.09
C LYS A 298 -15.75 -7.01 -10.14
N GLN A 299 -15.31 -7.71 -11.18
CA GLN A 299 -15.54 -9.15 -11.35
C GLN A 299 -14.44 -10.00 -10.69
N SER A 300 -13.30 -9.42 -10.35
CA SER A 300 -12.20 -10.14 -9.71
C SER A 300 -12.55 -10.59 -8.30
N GLU A 301 -12.09 -11.77 -7.91
CA GLU A 301 -12.39 -12.38 -6.60
C GLU A 301 -11.75 -11.64 -5.43
N LEU A 302 -10.57 -11.07 -5.66
CA LEU A 302 -9.79 -10.34 -4.67
C LEU A 302 -9.28 -9.01 -5.27
N ILE A 303 -9.68 -7.90 -4.66
CA ILE A 303 -9.24 -6.56 -5.06
C ILE A 303 -8.51 -5.92 -3.88
N LEU A 304 -7.23 -5.59 -4.07
CA LEU A 304 -6.41 -4.91 -3.08
C LEU A 304 -6.14 -3.47 -3.52
N ALA A 305 -6.77 -2.52 -2.86
CA ALA A 305 -6.51 -1.09 -3.03
C ALA A 305 -5.47 -0.64 -2.00
N ILE A 306 -4.27 -0.21 -2.46
CA ILE A 306 -3.16 0.18 -1.59
C ILE A 306 -2.95 1.68 -1.71
N ALA A 307 -3.43 2.43 -0.73
CA ALA A 307 -3.29 3.88 -0.70
C ALA A 307 -3.19 4.37 0.74
N GLY A 308 -2.28 5.28 1.01
CA GLY A 308 -2.10 5.89 2.32
C GLY A 308 -1.58 7.31 2.20
N GLY A 309 -1.57 7.99 3.34
CA GLY A 309 -1.26 9.41 3.50
C GLY A 309 -2.52 10.24 3.68
N LYS A 310 -2.43 11.14 4.64
CA LYS A 310 -3.50 12.11 4.92
C LYS A 310 -3.92 12.88 3.67
N SER A 311 -2.96 13.21 2.80
CA SER A 311 -3.20 13.92 1.53
C SER A 311 -4.10 13.17 0.54
N LYS A 312 -4.27 11.84 0.71
CA LYS A 312 -5.09 10.99 -0.16
C LYS A 312 -6.46 10.64 0.41
N ALA A 313 -6.77 11.07 1.63
CA ALA A 313 -8.00 10.72 2.32
C ALA A 313 -9.26 10.93 1.45
N MET A 314 -9.41 12.13 0.87
CA MET A 314 -10.52 12.48 -0.01
C MET A 314 -10.57 11.60 -1.27
N ALA A 315 -9.43 11.35 -1.91
CA ALA A 315 -9.37 10.47 -3.09
C ALA A 315 -9.73 9.03 -2.77
N ILE A 316 -9.31 8.52 -1.60
CA ILE A 316 -9.66 7.18 -1.11
C ILE A 316 -11.17 7.10 -0.88
N GLU A 317 -11.73 8.03 -0.14
CA GLU A 317 -13.18 8.06 0.17
C GLU A 317 -14.02 8.11 -1.10
N ALA A 318 -13.67 9.01 -2.04
CA ALA A 318 -14.36 9.14 -3.31
C ALA A 318 -14.28 7.86 -4.17
N TYR A 319 -13.11 7.19 -4.22
CA TYR A 319 -12.95 5.92 -4.93
C TYR A 319 -13.92 4.84 -4.41
N PHE A 320 -14.12 4.75 -3.11
CA PHE A 320 -14.99 3.73 -2.53
C PHE A 320 -16.49 3.98 -2.76
N LYS A 321 -16.90 5.13 -3.31
CA LYS A 321 -18.26 5.33 -3.82
C LYS A 321 -18.54 4.52 -5.10
N ILE A 322 -17.49 4.17 -5.87
CA ILE A 322 -17.59 3.44 -7.15
C ILE A 322 -16.97 2.04 -7.13
N ALA A 323 -16.16 1.73 -6.12
CA ALA A 323 -15.49 0.45 -5.97
C ALA A 323 -16.48 -0.69 -5.67
N ALA A 324 -16.07 -1.93 -5.94
CA ALA A 324 -16.80 -3.09 -5.46
C ALA A 324 -16.69 -3.20 -3.94
N ASN A 325 -17.77 -3.57 -3.26
CA ASN A 325 -17.83 -3.65 -1.79
C ASN A 325 -16.90 -4.72 -1.18
N HIS A 326 -16.47 -5.70 -1.98
CA HIS A 326 -15.49 -6.72 -1.57
C HIS A 326 -14.03 -6.27 -1.78
N THR A 327 -13.78 -5.04 -2.23
CA THR A 327 -12.44 -4.44 -2.27
C THR A 327 -11.88 -4.32 -0.85
N ILE A 328 -10.64 -4.75 -0.66
CA ILE A 328 -9.92 -4.56 0.59
C ILE A 328 -9.07 -3.30 0.47
N LEU A 329 -9.32 -2.33 1.35
CA LEU A 329 -8.44 -1.17 1.50
C LEU A 329 -7.28 -1.50 2.42
N ILE A 330 -6.06 -1.24 1.95
CA ILE A 330 -4.85 -1.24 2.77
C ILE A 330 -4.36 0.20 2.83
N THR A 331 -4.44 0.78 4.03
CA THR A 331 -4.16 2.21 4.26
C THR A 331 -3.35 2.42 5.54
N ASP A 332 -2.99 3.66 5.85
CA ASP A 332 -2.31 4.04 7.08
C ASP A 332 -3.23 4.82 8.03
N GLU A 333 -2.75 5.05 9.26
CA GLU A 333 -3.51 5.82 10.25
C GLU A 333 -3.76 7.25 9.79
N GLY A 334 -2.79 7.88 9.09
CA GLY A 334 -2.93 9.26 8.62
C GLY A 334 -4.14 9.44 7.71
N ALA A 335 -4.30 8.58 6.71
CA ALA A 335 -5.47 8.58 5.82
C ALA A 335 -6.75 8.17 6.57
N ALA A 336 -6.69 7.13 7.40
CA ALA A 336 -7.84 6.62 8.14
C ALA A 336 -8.43 7.67 9.09
N ASP A 337 -7.57 8.33 9.87
CA ASP A 337 -7.99 9.37 10.82
C ASP A 337 -8.57 10.59 10.09
N GLU A 338 -8.06 10.93 8.91
CA GLU A 338 -8.57 12.06 8.14
C GLU A 338 -9.96 11.75 7.57
N ILE A 339 -10.17 10.55 7.00
CA ILE A 339 -11.48 10.12 6.49
C ILE A 339 -12.52 10.08 7.63
N LEU A 340 -12.16 9.51 8.78
CA LEU A 340 -13.07 9.36 9.92
C LEU A 340 -13.41 10.68 10.64
N LYS A 341 -12.74 11.80 10.35
CA LYS A 341 -13.09 13.13 10.86
C LYS A 341 -14.34 13.72 10.18
N HIS A 342 -14.62 13.28 8.99
CA HIS A 342 -15.71 13.82 8.15
C HIS A 342 -16.95 12.90 8.12
N GLY A 343 -16.92 11.77 8.87
CA GLY A 343 -17.94 10.73 8.93
C GLY A 343 -18.82 10.71 10.21
#